data_1e13a4cc07d4c71077a57f9c2d5d1543
#
_entry.id   1e13a4cc07d4c71077a57f9c2d5d1543
#
_cell.length_a   1.000
_cell.length_b   1.000
_cell.length_c   1.000
_cell.angle_alpha   90.00
_cell.angle_beta   90.00
_cell.angle_gamma   90.00
#
_symmetry.space_group_name_H-M   'P 1'
#
loop_
_entity.id
_entity.type
_entity.pdbx_description
1 polymer ?
#
loop_
_entity_poly.entity_id
_entity_poly.type
_entity_poly.pdbx_seq_one_letter_code
_entity_poly.pdbx_strand_id
1 'polypeptide(L)'
;MKRTWFSMITVTGIMMLVILITPLGVNGQRRGQEEATSQRWSPVSIGLYVGYDNQPSGEVAGAQMRIPVLPSGTVELLSGGNITFLNQLKEYQFNLEAVYNTGTTAGGLYLGGGLAWRNTMFSSELTAGRRTVRGYSIVGGLKAGGIAGTPFSPQLEVRWTFLKETALNPRVISLGVNVALW
;
A
#
# COMPACT_ATOMS: atom_id res chain seq x y z
N MET A 1 23.59 8.36 17.37
CA MET A 1 22.36 9.17 17.48
C MET A 1 22.12 10.20 16.36
N LYS A 2 22.96 10.34 15.30
CA LYS A 2 22.76 11.37 14.23
C LYS A 2 22.04 10.88 12.94
N ARG A 3 21.77 9.59 12.79
CA ARG A 3 21.16 9.03 11.55
C ARG A 3 19.62 9.04 11.51
N THR A 4 18.95 9.06 12.65
CA THR A 4 17.48 9.01 12.72
C THR A 4 16.78 10.32 12.25
N TRP A 5 17.48 11.45 12.34
CA TRP A 5 16.92 12.75 11.92
C TRP A 5 16.86 12.89 10.39
N PHE A 6 17.80 12.29 9.68
CA PHE A 6 17.84 12.41 8.19
C PHE A 6 16.71 11.62 7.52
N SER A 7 16.38 10.43 8.04
CA SER A 7 15.29 9.61 7.50
C SER A 7 13.92 10.26 7.73
N MET A 8 13.72 10.88 8.88
CA MET A 8 12.47 11.56 9.22
C MET A 8 12.21 12.79 8.33
N ILE A 9 13.24 13.56 8.02
CA ILE A 9 13.15 14.74 7.14
C ILE A 9 12.82 14.33 5.70
N THR A 10 13.38 13.21 5.21
CA THR A 10 13.15 12.74 3.84
C THR A 10 11.71 12.25 3.65
N VAL A 11 11.19 11.49 4.61
CA VAL A 11 9.79 11.00 4.58
C VAL A 11 8.80 12.17 4.71
N THR A 12 9.06 13.12 5.60
CA THR A 12 8.20 14.29 5.79
C THR A 12 8.24 15.21 4.56
N GLY A 13 9.40 15.37 3.93
CA GLY A 13 9.55 16.18 2.72
C GLY A 13 8.80 15.59 1.52
N ILE A 14 8.85 14.27 1.34
CA ILE A 14 8.09 13.57 0.29
C ILE A 14 6.59 13.66 0.57
N MET A 15 6.17 13.55 1.82
CA MET A 15 4.77 13.67 2.24
C MET A 15 4.19 15.06 1.95
N MET A 16 4.96 16.13 2.20
CA MET A 16 4.56 17.50 1.87
C MET A 16 4.51 17.74 0.35
N LEU A 17 5.41 17.18 -0.41
CA LEU A 17 5.45 17.34 -1.86
C LEU A 17 4.23 16.71 -2.55
N VAL A 18 3.76 15.55 -2.08
CA VAL A 18 2.57 14.89 -2.62
C VAL A 18 1.28 15.66 -2.30
N ILE A 19 1.18 16.28 -1.13
CA ILE A 19 0.02 17.12 -0.74
C ILE A 19 -0.05 18.41 -1.58
N LEU A 20 1.10 18.97 -1.96
CA LEU A 20 1.16 20.20 -2.77
C LEU A 20 0.86 19.96 -4.27
N ILE A 21 1.00 18.72 -4.75
CA ILE A 21 0.77 18.38 -6.16
C ILE A 21 -0.68 17.94 -6.44
N THR A 22 -1.47 17.64 -5.40
CA THR A 22 -2.89 17.31 -5.59
C THR A 22 -3.72 18.59 -5.66
N PRO A 23 -4.12 19.07 -6.84
CA PRO A 23 -5.13 20.12 -6.92
C PRO A 23 -6.41 19.55 -6.32
N LEU A 24 -6.96 20.22 -5.33
CA LEU A 24 -8.31 19.98 -4.84
C LEU A 24 -9.29 20.30 -5.97
N GLY A 25 -9.44 19.35 -6.89
CA GLY A 25 -10.39 19.43 -7.99
C GLY A 25 -11.81 19.31 -7.44
N VAL A 26 -12.43 20.43 -7.22
CA VAL A 26 -13.88 20.52 -7.03
C VAL A 26 -14.53 20.05 -8.32
N ASN A 27 -15.05 18.85 -8.32
CA ASN A 27 -15.75 18.26 -9.46
C ASN A 27 -17.09 18.99 -9.71
N GLY A 28 -17.11 19.82 -10.73
CA GLY A 28 -18.34 20.26 -11.35
C GLY A 28 -19.10 19.05 -11.90
N GLN A 29 -20.32 18.87 -11.41
CA GLN A 29 -21.27 17.87 -11.89
C GLN A 29 -21.49 18.05 -13.41
N ARG A 30 -21.07 17.11 -14.23
CA ARG A 30 -21.66 16.87 -15.53
C ARG A 30 -22.81 15.88 -15.39
N ARG A 31 -24.00 16.41 -15.28
CA ARG A 31 -25.26 15.70 -15.57
C ARG A 31 -25.37 15.53 -17.08
N GLY A 32 -25.71 14.32 -17.48
CA GLY A 32 -26.32 14.04 -18.79
C GLY A 32 -25.47 13.21 -19.72
N GLN A 33 -25.65 11.90 -19.61
CA GLN A 33 -25.98 11.02 -20.75
C GLN A 33 -26.19 9.60 -20.20
N GLU A 34 -27.43 9.17 -20.11
CA GLU A 34 -27.81 7.76 -19.99
C GLU A 34 -27.49 7.09 -21.33
N GLU A 35 -26.28 6.62 -21.51
CA GLU A 35 -25.96 5.60 -22.48
C GLU A 35 -25.94 4.26 -21.76
N ALA A 36 -26.58 3.26 -22.35
CA ALA A 36 -26.60 1.88 -21.91
C ALA A 36 -25.19 1.41 -21.60
N THR A 37 -24.82 1.48 -20.34
CA THR A 37 -23.49 1.18 -19.85
C THR A 37 -23.28 -0.33 -19.92
N SER A 38 -22.60 -0.80 -20.94
CA SER A 38 -21.86 -2.04 -20.84
C SER A 38 -21.03 -1.94 -19.54
N GLN A 39 -21.31 -2.83 -18.61
CA GLN A 39 -20.71 -2.84 -17.27
C GLN A 39 -19.20 -3.04 -17.40
N ARG A 40 -18.47 -1.93 -17.51
CA ARG A 40 -17.03 -1.93 -17.75
C ARG A 40 -16.34 -2.27 -16.44
N TRP A 41 -15.54 -3.31 -16.44
CA TRP A 41 -14.73 -3.70 -15.29
C TRP A 41 -13.77 -2.58 -14.91
N SER A 42 -13.61 -2.35 -13.61
CA SER A 42 -12.52 -1.52 -13.11
C SER A 42 -11.18 -2.13 -13.51
N PRO A 43 -10.21 -1.31 -13.93
CA PRO A 43 -8.92 -1.84 -14.39
C PRO A 43 -8.14 -2.49 -13.25
N VAL A 44 -7.38 -3.53 -13.58
CA VAL A 44 -6.30 -4.01 -12.71
C VAL A 44 -5.26 -2.91 -12.59
N SER A 45 -4.68 -2.74 -11.41
CA SER A 45 -3.60 -1.76 -11.24
C SER A 45 -2.39 -2.38 -10.54
N ILE A 46 -1.21 -1.88 -10.91
CA ILE A 46 0.06 -2.22 -10.26
C ILE A 46 0.59 -0.96 -9.60
N GLY A 47 1.10 -1.09 -8.39
CA GLY A 47 1.63 0.03 -7.62
C GLY A 47 3.00 -0.26 -7.04
N LEU A 48 3.77 0.82 -6.88
CA LEU A 48 4.99 0.84 -6.10
C LEU A 48 4.77 1.74 -4.89
N TYR A 49 5.38 1.39 -3.78
CA TYR A 49 5.28 2.18 -2.57
C TYR A 49 6.58 2.17 -1.77
N VAL A 50 6.77 3.22 -1.00
CA VAL A 50 7.82 3.35 0.00
C VAL A 50 7.18 3.74 1.33
N GLY A 51 7.82 3.40 2.44
CA GLY A 51 7.23 3.65 3.73
C GLY A 51 8.18 3.40 4.88
N TYR A 52 7.60 3.31 6.05
CA TYR A 52 8.31 3.05 7.28
C TYR A 52 7.57 2.01 8.12
N ASP A 53 8.30 1.01 8.58
CA ASP A 53 7.83 0.01 9.54
C ASP A 53 8.29 0.41 10.94
N ASN A 54 7.36 0.52 11.89
CA ASN A 54 7.71 0.92 13.24
C ASN A 54 8.12 -0.26 14.14
N GLN A 55 7.90 -1.51 13.69
CA GLN A 55 8.26 -2.73 14.42
C GLN A 55 8.66 -3.87 13.46
N PRO A 56 9.96 -4.12 13.27
CA PRO A 56 11.13 -3.36 13.72
C PRO A 56 11.28 -2.05 12.94
N SER A 57 11.88 -1.03 13.53
CA SER A 57 12.05 0.28 12.91
C SER A 57 12.92 0.20 11.67
N GLY A 58 12.34 0.41 10.48
CA GLY A 58 13.07 0.30 9.21
C GLY A 58 12.33 0.95 8.04
N GLU A 59 13.09 1.29 7.00
CA GLU A 59 12.54 1.78 5.74
C GLU A 59 11.92 0.60 4.96
N VAL A 60 10.84 0.87 4.26
CA VAL A 60 10.10 -0.14 3.49
C VAL A 60 10.04 0.29 2.03
N ALA A 61 10.30 -0.65 1.14
CA ALA A 61 9.99 -0.52 -0.28
C ALA A 61 9.19 -1.75 -0.74
N GLY A 62 8.17 -1.53 -1.56
CA GLY A 62 7.33 -2.63 -1.99
C GLY A 62 6.60 -2.37 -3.29
N ALA A 63 5.97 -3.45 -3.76
CA ALA A 63 5.10 -3.45 -4.92
C ALA A 63 3.79 -4.15 -4.57
N GLN A 64 2.72 -3.76 -5.24
CA GLN A 64 1.40 -4.35 -5.07
C GLN A 64 0.63 -4.41 -6.37
N MET A 65 -0.34 -5.29 -6.40
CA MET A 65 -1.30 -5.44 -7.48
C MET A 65 -2.71 -5.41 -6.89
N ARG A 66 -3.61 -4.66 -7.51
CA ARG A 66 -5.02 -4.58 -7.15
C ARG A 66 -5.84 -5.16 -8.28
N ILE A 67 -6.61 -6.17 -7.96
CA ILE A 67 -7.48 -6.89 -8.90
C ILE A 67 -8.92 -6.68 -8.45
N PRO A 68 -9.76 -5.97 -9.22
CA PRO A 68 -11.17 -5.83 -8.87
C PRO A 68 -11.86 -7.20 -8.92
N VAL A 69 -12.60 -7.51 -7.86
CA VAL A 69 -13.42 -8.73 -7.77
C VAL A 69 -14.82 -8.47 -8.31
N LEU A 70 -15.26 -7.22 -8.22
CA LEU A 70 -16.54 -6.76 -8.77
C LEU A 70 -16.30 -5.72 -9.86
N PRO A 71 -17.16 -5.64 -10.88
CA PRO A 71 -17.05 -4.66 -11.97
C PRO A 71 -16.94 -3.22 -11.48
N SER A 72 -17.65 -2.89 -10.40
CA SER A 72 -17.62 -1.57 -9.77
C SER A 72 -16.26 -1.20 -9.14
N GLY A 73 -15.37 -2.18 -8.91
CA GLY A 73 -14.13 -1.98 -8.13
C GLY A 73 -14.38 -1.73 -6.65
N THR A 74 -15.59 -1.93 -6.15
CA THR A 74 -15.94 -1.77 -4.73
C THR A 74 -15.18 -2.78 -3.86
N VAL A 75 -14.96 -3.99 -4.38
CA VAL A 75 -14.15 -5.02 -3.72
C VAL A 75 -12.98 -5.35 -4.62
N GLU A 76 -11.79 -5.26 -4.07
CA GLU A 76 -10.53 -5.60 -4.75
C GLU A 76 -9.76 -6.65 -3.96
N LEU A 77 -9.04 -7.50 -4.67
CA LEU A 77 -8.00 -8.35 -4.10
C LEU A 77 -6.68 -7.57 -4.21
N LEU A 78 -6.07 -7.31 -3.06
CA LEU A 78 -4.78 -6.63 -2.94
C LEU A 78 -3.71 -7.69 -2.64
N SER A 79 -2.81 -7.89 -3.58
CA SER A 79 -1.63 -8.74 -3.43
C SER A 79 -0.39 -7.88 -3.45
N GLY A 80 0.50 -8.03 -2.48
CA GLY A 80 1.69 -7.19 -2.42
C GLY A 80 2.84 -7.81 -1.64
N GLY A 81 4.04 -7.37 -1.98
CA GLY A 81 5.27 -7.73 -1.29
C GLY A 81 6.11 -6.50 -0.96
N ASN A 82 6.80 -6.58 0.15
CA ASN A 82 7.74 -5.53 0.55
C ASN A 82 9.02 -6.08 1.16
N ILE A 83 10.01 -5.21 1.19
CA ILE A 83 11.28 -5.41 1.86
C ILE A 83 11.40 -4.32 2.92
N THR A 84 11.64 -4.71 4.17
CA THR A 84 12.01 -3.80 5.25
C THR A 84 13.52 -3.83 5.41
N PHE A 85 14.15 -2.67 5.30
CA PHE A 85 15.60 -2.49 5.44
C PHE A 85 15.92 -2.13 6.88
N LEU A 86 16.61 -3.02 7.55
CA LEU A 86 17.13 -2.85 8.91
C LEU A 86 18.65 -2.65 8.85
N ASN A 87 19.26 -2.14 9.92
CA ASN A 87 20.71 -1.82 9.93
C ASN A 87 21.60 -3.00 9.52
N GLN A 88 21.20 -4.25 9.79
CA GLN A 88 21.98 -5.46 9.47
C GLN A 88 21.13 -6.58 8.85
N LEU A 89 19.83 -6.38 8.72
CA LEU A 89 18.88 -7.40 8.30
C LEU A 89 17.95 -6.86 7.21
N LYS A 90 17.47 -7.78 6.37
CA LYS A 90 16.37 -7.50 5.43
C LYS A 90 15.24 -8.47 5.74
N GLU A 91 14.05 -7.93 5.94
CA GLU A 91 12.85 -8.73 6.10
C GLU A 91 11.97 -8.60 4.87
N TYR A 92 11.43 -9.72 4.44
CA TYR A 92 10.51 -9.79 3.31
C TYR A 92 9.12 -10.11 3.83
N GLN A 93 8.14 -9.37 3.38
CA GLN A 93 6.75 -9.63 3.71
C GLN A 93 5.92 -9.73 2.44
N PHE A 94 5.03 -10.71 2.39
CA PHE A 94 4.02 -10.86 1.36
C PHE A 94 2.63 -10.80 2.02
N ASN A 95 1.69 -10.14 1.37
CA ASN A 95 0.32 -9.99 1.84
C ASN A 95 -0.66 -10.35 0.71
N LEU A 96 -1.77 -10.95 1.10
CA LEU A 96 -2.92 -11.20 0.24
C LEU A 96 -4.18 -10.79 1.00
N GLU A 97 -4.81 -9.72 0.58
CA GLU A 97 -5.85 -9.02 1.32
C GLU A 97 -7.08 -8.76 0.44
N ALA A 98 -8.26 -8.88 1.00
CA ALA A 98 -9.48 -8.37 0.39
C ALA A 98 -9.75 -6.97 0.94
N VAL A 99 -9.97 -6.00 0.07
CA VAL A 99 -10.21 -4.60 0.44
C VAL A 99 -11.54 -4.12 -0.11
N TYR A 100 -12.24 -3.35 0.71
CA TYR A 100 -13.48 -2.67 0.35
C TYR A 100 -13.19 -1.19 0.13
N ASN A 101 -13.54 -0.67 -1.02
CA ASN A 101 -13.41 0.74 -1.39
C ASN A 101 -14.74 1.47 -1.13
N THR A 102 -14.69 2.55 -0.35
CA THR A 102 -15.88 3.38 -0.06
C THR A 102 -16.12 4.46 -1.10
N GLY A 103 -15.13 4.72 -1.96
CA GLY A 103 -15.16 5.77 -2.96
C GLY A 103 -15.50 5.26 -4.36
N THR A 104 -15.63 6.20 -5.26
CA THR A 104 -15.74 5.94 -6.69
C THR A 104 -14.37 5.63 -7.29
N THR A 105 -14.32 5.29 -8.58
CA THR A 105 -13.08 5.16 -9.36
C THR A 105 -12.18 6.41 -9.29
N ALA A 106 -12.75 7.56 -8.90
CA ALA A 106 -12.03 8.83 -8.74
C ALA A 106 -11.20 8.95 -7.45
N GLY A 107 -11.33 8.00 -6.52
CA GLY A 107 -10.61 8.00 -5.25
C GLY A 107 -11.52 7.73 -4.06
N GLY A 108 -10.95 7.47 -2.91
CA GLY A 108 -11.69 7.21 -1.69
C GLY A 108 -10.89 6.48 -0.62
N LEU A 109 -11.55 6.26 0.49
CA LEU A 109 -11.04 5.41 1.56
C LEU A 109 -11.19 3.93 1.17
N TYR A 110 -10.27 3.12 1.63
CA TYR A 110 -10.42 1.68 1.61
C TYR A 110 -10.01 1.06 2.93
N LEU A 111 -10.61 -0.07 3.22
CA LEU A 111 -10.32 -0.88 4.40
C LEU A 111 -10.38 -2.36 4.02
N GLY A 112 -9.48 -3.15 4.57
CA GLY A 112 -9.46 -4.57 4.29
C GLY A 112 -8.60 -5.35 5.24
N GLY A 113 -8.45 -6.64 4.92
CA GLY A 113 -7.61 -7.53 5.67
C GLY A 113 -7.39 -8.85 4.95
N GLY A 114 -6.45 -9.61 5.45
CA GLY A 114 -6.09 -10.87 4.82
C GLY A 114 -4.94 -11.60 5.49
N LEU A 115 -4.23 -12.38 4.69
CA LEU A 115 -3.13 -13.20 5.12
C LEU A 115 -1.79 -12.50 4.91
N ALA A 116 -0.87 -12.73 5.82
CA ALA A 116 0.48 -12.21 5.77
C ALA A 116 1.51 -13.32 5.99
N TRP A 117 2.60 -13.26 5.24
CA TRP A 117 3.77 -14.11 5.40
C TRP A 117 4.98 -13.22 5.53
N ARG A 118 5.73 -13.35 6.63
CA ARG A 118 6.96 -12.59 6.84
C ARG A 118 8.15 -13.54 6.97
N ASN A 119 9.18 -13.25 6.21
CA ASN A 119 10.42 -14.00 6.21
C ASN A 119 11.52 -13.12 6.75
N THR A 120 12.00 -13.47 7.96
CA THR A 120 13.11 -12.79 8.64
C THR A 120 14.40 -13.51 8.34
N MET A 121 15.37 -12.79 7.78
CA MET A 121 16.73 -13.28 7.59
C MET A 121 17.59 -12.83 8.78
N PHE A 122 18.01 -13.75 9.61
CA PHE A 122 19.03 -13.47 10.63
C PHE A 122 20.41 -13.52 9.97
N SER A 123 21.10 -12.39 9.93
CA SER A 123 22.51 -12.30 9.53
C SER A 123 23.39 -12.50 10.74
N SER A 124 23.34 -13.66 11.37
CA SER A 124 24.36 -14.06 12.32
C SER A 124 25.18 -15.16 11.67
N GLU A 125 26.50 -15.04 11.70
CA GLU A 125 27.46 -15.98 11.12
C GLU A 125 27.35 -17.41 11.67
N LEU A 126 26.58 -17.63 12.74
CA LEU A 126 26.45 -18.91 13.44
C LEU A 126 25.15 -19.67 13.15
N THR A 127 24.12 -19.03 12.61
CA THR A 127 22.85 -19.73 12.30
C THR A 127 22.10 -18.98 11.20
N ALA A 128 22.39 -19.30 9.95
CA ALA A 128 21.60 -18.86 8.80
C ALA A 128 20.21 -19.55 8.82
N GLY A 129 19.38 -19.20 9.76
CA GLY A 129 18.02 -19.70 9.92
C GLY A 129 17.03 -18.77 9.23
N ARG A 130 16.57 -19.16 8.04
CA ARG A 130 15.45 -18.48 7.37
C ARG A 130 14.15 -18.99 7.99
N ARG A 131 13.38 -18.10 8.65
CA ARG A 131 12.10 -18.49 9.23
C ARG A 131 10.97 -17.69 8.60
N THR A 132 10.00 -18.38 8.03
CA THR A 132 8.76 -17.78 7.54
C THR A 132 7.69 -17.88 8.62
N VAL A 133 7.19 -16.75 9.08
CA VAL A 133 6.11 -16.65 10.05
C VAL A 133 4.84 -16.24 9.32
N ARG A 134 3.73 -16.89 9.65
CA ARG A 134 2.42 -16.61 9.08
C ARG A 134 1.60 -15.77 10.06
N GLY A 135 0.72 -14.97 9.51
CA GLY A 135 -0.18 -14.13 10.30
C GLY A 135 -1.33 -13.60 9.45
N TYR A 136 -1.96 -12.57 9.96
CA TYR A 136 -2.99 -11.82 9.26
C TYR A 136 -2.64 -10.33 9.28
N SER A 137 -3.20 -9.60 8.34
CA SER A 137 -3.02 -8.15 8.23
C SER A 137 -4.37 -7.45 8.18
N ILE A 138 -4.38 -6.22 8.67
CA ILE A 138 -5.44 -5.24 8.45
C ILE A 138 -4.79 -4.08 7.71
N VAL A 139 -5.44 -3.63 6.65
CA VAL A 139 -4.97 -2.54 5.80
C VAL A 139 -6.06 -1.50 5.68
N GLY A 140 -5.67 -0.24 5.75
CA GLY A 140 -6.55 0.88 5.47
C GLY A 140 -5.78 2.00 4.79
N GLY A 141 -6.47 2.76 3.95
CA GLY A 141 -5.79 3.83 3.24
C GLY A 141 -6.71 4.75 2.46
N LEU A 142 -6.07 5.71 1.85
CA LEU A 142 -6.64 6.68 0.93
C LEU A 142 -6.05 6.44 -0.46
N LYS A 143 -6.91 6.32 -1.46
CA LYS A 143 -6.54 6.35 -2.86
C LYS A 143 -7.03 7.67 -3.44
N ALA A 144 -6.15 8.49 -3.97
CA ALA A 144 -6.57 9.66 -4.73
C ALA A 144 -7.01 9.22 -6.12
N GLY A 145 -7.95 9.95 -6.70
CA GLY A 145 -8.31 9.77 -8.11
C GLY A 145 -7.10 9.97 -9.01
N GLY A 146 -7.14 9.36 -10.18
CA GLY A 146 -6.06 9.53 -11.14
C GLY A 146 -5.77 11.01 -11.39
N ILE A 147 -4.50 11.37 -11.43
CA ILE A 147 -4.09 12.71 -11.84
C ILE A 147 -4.68 12.96 -13.23
N ALA A 148 -5.40 14.07 -13.41
CA ALA A 148 -6.18 14.34 -14.60
C ALA A 148 -5.44 13.97 -15.91
N GLY A 149 -6.03 13.04 -16.68
CA GLY A 149 -5.45 12.57 -17.94
C GLY A 149 -4.31 11.56 -17.82
N THR A 150 -3.99 11.09 -16.62
CA THR A 150 -2.94 10.07 -16.41
C THR A 150 -3.51 8.80 -15.76
N PRO A 151 -2.87 7.63 -15.98
CA PRO A 151 -3.26 6.38 -15.31
C PRO A 151 -2.74 6.28 -13.86
N PHE A 152 -2.11 7.34 -13.34
CA PHE A 152 -1.47 7.34 -12.02
C PHE A 152 -2.43 7.71 -10.91
N SER A 153 -2.50 6.90 -9.87
CA SER A 153 -3.31 7.11 -8.67
C SER A 153 -2.42 7.06 -7.42
N PRO A 154 -2.13 8.22 -6.80
CA PRO A 154 -1.44 8.25 -5.53
C PRO A 154 -2.24 7.56 -4.43
N GLN A 155 -1.54 6.96 -3.48
CA GLN A 155 -2.16 6.35 -2.31
C GLN A 155 -1.34 6.58 -1.04
N LEU A 156 -2.05 6.68 0.08
CA LEU A 156 -1.51 6.59 1.43
C LEU A 156 -2.10 5.36 2.10
N GLU A 157 -1.28 4.53 2.70
CA GLU A 157 -1.71 3.26 3.29
C GLU A 157 -1.09 3.07 4.66
N VAL A 158 -1.87 2.49 5.57
CA VAL A 158 -1.42 2.00 6.87
C VAL A 158 -1.79 0.53 6.96
N ARG A 159 -0.81 -0.31 7.27
CA ARG A 159 -0.99 -1.76 7.41
C ARG A 159 -0.49 -2.21 8.77
N TRP A 160 -1.34 -2.95 9.49
CA TRP A 160 -0.98 -3.67 10.72
C TRP A 160 -0.90 -5.15 10.41
N THR A 161 0.21 -5.78 10.79
CA THR A 161 0.42 -7.21 10.60
C THR A 161 0.54 -7.88 11.96
N PHE A 162 -0.22 -8.93 12.17
CA PHE A 162 -0.26 -9.72 13.39
C PHE A 162 0.33 -11.09 13.09
N LEU A 163 1.57 -11.32 13.51
CA LEU A 163 2.29 -12.55 13.25
C LEU A 163 2.06 -13.55 14.39
N LYS A 164 1.78 -14.81 14.02
CA LYS A 164 1.73 -15.91 15.00
C LYS A 164 3.13 -16.13 15.53
N GLU A 165 3.42 -16.41 16.70
CA GLU A 165 4.75 -16.81 17.25
C GLU A 165 5.78 -15.67 17.41
N THR A 166 5.44 -14.42 17.17
CA THR A 166 6.34 -13.30 17.44
C THR A 166 5.64 -12.26 18.29
N ALA A 167 6.41 -11.60 19.17
CA ALA A 167 5.94 -10.43 19.91
C ALA A 167 5.90 -9.17 19.02
N LEU A 168 6.33 -9.29 17.76
CA LEU A 168 6.41 -8.18 16.81
C LEU A 168 5.12 -8.11 16.00
N ASN A 169 4.47 -6.96 16.05
CA ASN A 169 3.32 -6.64 15.23
C ASN A 169 3.67 -5.46 14.30
N PRO A 170 4.25 -5.71 13.13
CA PRO A 170 4.66 -4.69 12.19
C PRO A 170 3.53 -3.73 11.84
N ARG A 171 3.86 -2.44 11.85
CA ARG A 171 2.95 -1.38 11.40
C ARG A 171 3.65 -0.54 10.37
N VAL A 172 3.24 -0.70 9.13
CA VAL A 172 3.82 -0.01 7.98
C VAL A 172 2.92 1.16 7.60
N ILE A 173 3.52 2.35 7.53
CA ILE A 173 2.89 3.52 6.91
C ILE A 173 3.61 3.74 5.59
N SER A 174 2.87 3.79 4.49
CA SER A 174 3.46 3.88 3.15
C SER A 174 2.74 4.88 2.26
N LEU A 175 3.52 5.45 1.35
CA LEU A 175 3.07 6.26 0.23
C LEU A 175 3.40 5.52 -1.06
N GLY A 176 2.47 5.50 -1.98
CA GLY A 176 2.65 4.81 -3.25
C GLY A 176 1.91 5.45 -4.40
N VAL A 177 2.17 4.90 -5.56
CA VAL A 177 1.47 5.26 -6.80
C VAL A 177 1.05 3.97 -7.49
N ASN A 178 -0.22 3.89 -7.85
CA ASN A 178 -0.76 2.82 -8.69
C ASN A 178 -0.90 3.29 -10.12
N VAL A 179 -0.65 2.39 -11.05
CA VAL A 179 -0.85 2.57 -12.49
C VAL A 179 -1.95 1.61 -12.93
N ALA A 180 -3.02 2.15 -13.47
CA ALA A 180 -4.09 1.34 -14.03
C ALA A 180 -3.62 0.67 -15.34
N LEU A 181 -3.83 -0.62 -15.44
CA LEU A 181 -3.57 -1.41 -16.63
C LEU A 181 -4.92 -1.61 -17.34
N TRP A 182 -5.32 -0.66 -18.23
CA TRP A 182 -6.59 -0.75 -19.00
C TRP A 182 -7.71 -1.68 -18.47
#